data_e8171f8e9c01988b44e897402e0cf07a
#
_entry.id   e8171f8e9c01988b44e897402e0cf07a
#
_cell.length_a   1.000
_cell.length_b   1.000
_cell.length_c   1.000
_cell.angle_alpha   90.00
_cell.angle_beta   90.00
_cell.angle_gamma   90.00
#
_symmetry.space_group_name_H-M   'P 1'
#
loop_
_entity.id
_entity.type
_entity.pdbx_description
1 polymer ?
#
loop_
_entity_poly.entity_id
_entity_poly.type
_entity_poly.pdbx_seq_one_letter_code
_entity_poly.pdbx_strand_id
1 'polypeptide(L)'
;MEVRAKKALGQHFLTDLAVARRIVDTLSAEVPGAGVPRPSAPIQGGVSGGTPPVPLGAAAELRGLQVPEGAPAPSKGPISRTPVLEIGPGMGVLTQYLLQRDDIDLKAVELDGESVDYLLTHFPGMQGRLLQADYLRLDMHKVFAGSYRIIGNFPYNISSQIFFKILDDKDRVPEVVCMIQKEVAERIAEKPGTKTYGILSVLLQAWYDIEYCFTVGPGAFAPPPKVQSAVIRLTRNSRTELGCDEKLFRQVVKTAFNQRRKTLRNALKPLLAERPDKDELPFLDLRAERLGVEDFIALTRAIS
;
A
#
# COMPACT_ATOMS: atom_id res chain seq x y z
N MET A 1 -28.58 -15.05 6.65
CA MET A 1 -27.77 -15.40 7.84
C MET A 1 -26.98 -14.16 8.23
N GLU A 2 -27.01 -13.73 9.47
CA GLU A 2 -26.29 -12.54 9.93
C GLU A 2 -24.87 -12.94 10.34
N VAL A 3 -23.83 -12.45 9.63
CA VAL A 3 -22.43 -12.72 9.96
C VAL A 3 -22.05 -11.87 11.17
N ARG A 4 -21.52 -12.51 12.21
CA ARG A 4 -21.07 -11.82 13.43
C ARG A 4 -19.56 -11.61 13.41
N ALA A 5 -19.12 -10.40 13.79
CA ALA A 5 -17.71 -10.10 13.92
C ALA A 5 -17.02 -10.99 14.97
N LYS A 6 -15.99 -11.71 14.56
CA LYS A 6 -15.22 -12.61 15.43
C LYS A 6 -14.02 -11.88 16.02
N LYS A 7 -14.05 -11.65 17.33
CA LYS A 7 -12.97 -10.93 18.04
C LYS A 7 -11.60 -11.59 17.87
N ALA A 8 -11.58 -12.94 17.81
CA ALA A 8 -10.34 -13.70 17.57
C ALA A 8 -9.69 -13.39 16.20
N LEU A 9 -10.49 -13.00 15.21
CA LEU A 9 -10.02 -12.60 13.88
C LEU A 9 -9.76 -11.09 13.77
N GLY A 10 -9.97 -10.32 14.84
CA GLY A 10 -9.78 -8.86 14.84
C GLY A 10 -10.75 -8.14 13.89
N GLN A 11 -11.93 -8.70 13.65
CA GLN A 11 -12.91 -8.19 12.69
C GLN A 11 -13.64 -6.96 13.21
N HIS A 12 -13.64 -5.91 12.42
CA HIS A 12 -14.49 -4.73 12.49
C HIS A 12 -15.03 -4.50 11.08
N PHE A 13 -16.31 -4.79 10.87
CA PHE A 13 -16.91 -4.63 9.55
C PHE A 13 -17.12 -3.17 9.25
N LEU A 14 -16.54 -2.69 8.15
CA LEU A 14 -16.86 -1.38 7.61
C LEU A 14 -18.34 -1.37 7.21
N THR A 15 -19.10 -0.37 7.63
CA THR A 15 -20.53 -0.20 7.32
C THR A 15 -20.81 1.10 6.57
N ASP A 16 -19.87 2.04 6.60
CA ASP A 16 -19.98 3.32 5.89
C ASP A 16 -19.66 3.11 4.39
N LEU A 17 -20.71 3.18 3.57
CA LEU A 17 -20.63 2.98 2.13
C LEU A 17 -19.86 4.09 1.40
N ALA A 18 -19.90 5.33 1.92
CA ALA A 18 -19.15 6.43 1.33
C ALA A 18 -17.65 6.25 1.54
N VAL A 19 -17.24 5.79 2.73
CA VAL A 19 -15.86 5.41 3.03
C VAL A 19 -15.43 4.24 2.15
N ALA A 20 -16.26 3.20 2.02
CA ALA A 20 -15.96 2.04 1.18
C ALA A 20 -15.71 2.44 -0.28
N ARG A 21 -16.60 3.26 -0.84
CA ARG A 21 -16.44 3.77 -2.20
C ARG A 21 -15.15 4.58 -2.35
N ARG A 22 -14.88 5.47 -1.40
CA ARG A 22 -13.65 6.29 -1.41
C ARG A 22 -12.38 5.43 -1.35
N ILE A 23 -12.39 4.31 -0.61
CA ILE A 23 -11.27 3.34 -0.60
C ILE A 23 -11.08 2.73 -1.99
N VAL A 24 -12.16 2.29 -2.63
CA VAL A 24 -12.10 1.68 -3.97
C VAL A 24 -11.67 2.71 -5.02
N ASP A 25 -12.12 3.95 -4.92
CA ASP A 25 -11.73 5.05 -5.80
C ASP A 25 -10.24 5.47 -5.63
N THR A 26 -9.62 5.12 -4.49
CA THR A 26 -8.18 5.34 -4.27
C THR A 26 -7.33 4.37 -5.11
N LEU A 27 -7.85 3.20 -5.47
CA LEU A 27 -7.15 2.24 -6.34
C LEU A 27 -7.05 2.81 -7.77
N SER A 28 -5.83 2.95 -8.28
CA SER A 28 -5.56 3.55 -9.59
C SER A 28 -6.33 2.85 -10.71
N ALA A 29 -6.73 3.59 -11.76
CA ALA A 29 -7.32 3.00 -12.97
C ALA A 29 -6.26 2.26 -13.80
N GLU A 30 -5.02 2.77 -13.82
CA GLU A 30 -3.87 2.17 -14.50
C GLU A 30 -2.86 1.64 -13.51
N VAL A 31 -2.07 0.63 -13.89
CA VAL A 31 -1.00 0.08 -13.03
C VAL A 31 0.11 1.11 -12.88
N PRO A 32 0.39 1.63 -11.67
CA PRO A 32 1.52 2.52 -11.47
C PRO A 32 2.83 1.79 -11.77
N GLY A 33 3.70 2.39 -12.57
CA GLY A 33 5.04 1.85 -12.83
C GLY A 33 5.27 1.23 -14.20
N ALA A 34 4.27 1.16 -15.09
CA ALA A 34 4.49 0.81 -16.49
C ALA A 34 5.00 2.05 -17.29
N GLY A 35 6.16 2.56 -16.92
CA GLY A 35 6.98 3.34 -17.84
C GLY A 35 6.77 4.85 -17.95
N VAL A 36 6.34 5.57 -16.91
CA VAL A 36 6.41 7.05 -16.91
C VAL A 36 7.01 7.60 -15.61
N PRO A 37 8.13 8.34 -15.65
CA PRO A 37 8.61 9.08 -14.49
C PRO A 37 7.59 10.17 -14.12
N ARG A 38 7.04 10.14 -12.90
CA ARG A 38 6.23 11.26 -12.41
C ARG A 38 7.12 12.50 -12.21
N PRO A 39 6.67 13.69 -12.65
CA PRO A 39 7.32 14.92 -12.23
C PRO A 39 7.20 15.07 -10.72
N SER A 40 8.32 15.34 -10.06
CA SER A 40 8.40 15.68 -8.65
C SER A 40 7.45 16.84 -8.35
N ALA A 41 6.56 16.65 -7.36
CA ALA A 41 5.67 17.69 -6.88
C ALA A 41 6.49 18.91 -6.39
N PRO A 42 6.11 20.15 -6.76
CA PRO A 42 6.82 21.34 -6.30
C PRO A 42 6.61 21.50 -4.79
N ILE A 43 7.72 21.71 -4.09
CA ILE A 43 7.76 22.15 -2.69
C ILE A 43 7.03 23.50 -2.62
N GLN A 44 5.89 23.56 -1.94
CA GLN A 44 5.21 24.82 -1.65
C GLN A 44 5.98 25.58 -0.57
N GLY A 45 6.87 26.45 -1.03
CA GLY A 45 7.37 27.55 -0.23
C GLY A 45 6.48 28.77 -0.51
N GLY A 46 5.80 29.26 0.52
CA GLY A 46 4.95 30.44 0.42
C GLY A 46 5.77 31.70 0.19
N VAL A 47 5.32 32.54 -0.77
CA VAL A 47 5.46 34.00 -0.73
C VAL A 47 4.24 34.61 -1.41
N SER A 48 3.61 35.52 -0.71
CA SER A 48 2.53 36.41 -1.14
C SER A 48 2.97 37.38 -2.23
N GLY A 49 2.10 37.67 -3.20
CA GLY A 49 2.27 38.84 -4.07
C GLY A 49 1.44 38.80 -5.37
N GLY A 50 0.34 39.55 -5.38
CA GLY A 50 -0.15 40.39 -6.46
C GLY A 50 -0.43 39.80 -7.84
N THR A 51 -1.72 39.69 -8.14
CA THR A 51 -2.25 39.54 -9.50
C THR A 51 -2.16 40.85 -10.30
N PRO A 52 -1.94 40.79 -11.62
CA PRO A 52 -2.61 41.71 -12.53
C PRO A 52 -3.47 41.00 -13.60
N PRO A 53 -4.43 41.66 -14.17
CA PRO A 53 -5.54 41.05 -14.92
C PRO A 53 -5.18 40.76 -16.38
N VAL A 54 -5.80 39.67 -16.91
CA VAL A 54 -5.76 39.30 -18.32
C VAL A 54 -6.88 40.01 -19.08
N PRO A 55 -6.64 40.62 -20.25
CA PRO A 55 -7.69 41.18 -21.07
C PRO A 55 -8.43 40.13 -21.91
N LEU A 56 -9.77 40.31 -21.96
CA LEU A 56 -10.64 39.65 -22.91
C LEU A 56 -10.36 40.15 -24.35
N GLY A 57 -10.39 39.19 -25.30
CA GLY A 57 -10.72 39.52 -26.68
C GLY A 57 -9.83 38.86 -27.71
N ALA A 58 -10.36 37.81 -28.37
CA ALA A 58 -10.36 37.63 -29.82
C ALA A 58 -10.98 36.27 -30.18
N ALA A 59 -12.27 36.31 -30.51
CA ALA A 59 -12.89 35.27 -31.32
C ALA A 59 -12.58 35.61 -32.78
N ALA A 60 -11.96 34.70 -33.52
CA ALA A 60 -11.88 34.74 -34.97
C ALA A 60 -11.77 33.31 -35.54
N GLU A 61 -12.86 32.92 -36.16
CA GLU A 61 -13.02 32.14 -37.39
C GLU A 61 -11.96 31.07 -37.75
N LEU A 62 -12.34 29.80 -37.63
CA LEU A 62 -11.93 28.76 -38.57
C LEU A 62 -13.19 27.98 -39.04
N ARG A 63 -13.76 28.42 -40.14
CA ARG A 63 -14.71 27.66 -40.97
C ARG A 63 -13.92 26.66 -41.81
N GLY A 64 -14.41 25.42 -41.85
CA GLY A 64 -14.21 24.52 -42.98
C GLY A 64 -13.06 23.52 -42.88
N LEU A 65 -13.25 22.45 -42.10
CA LEU A 65 -12.68 21.14 -42.41
C LEU A 65 -13.81 20.12 -42.30
N GLN A 66 -14.28 19.65 -43.47
CA GLN A 66 -15.18 18.51 -43.57
C GLN A 66 -14.46 17.26 -43.02
N VAL A 67 -15.06 16.67 -41.96
CA VAL A 67 -14.66 15.34 -41.48
C VAL A 67 -15.24 14.32 -42.46
N PRO A 68 -14.45 13.40 -43.04
CA PRO A 68 -15.01 12.32 -43.87
C PRO A 68 -15.89 11.44 -42.99
N GLU A 69 -17.16 11.35 -43.32
CA GLU A 69 -18.11 10.37 -42.82
C GLU A 69 -17.61 8.97 -43.25
N GLY A 70 -17.31 8.07 -42.30
CA GLY A 70 -17.04 6.68 -42.61
C GLY A 70 -15.78 6.03 -41.99
N ALA A 71 -15.04 6.69 -41.08
CA ALA A 71 -14.04 5.96 -40.32
C ALA A 71 -14.74 5.09 -39.26
N PRO A 72 -14.56 3.74 -39.24
CA PRO A 72 -15.06 2.93 -38.16
C PRO A 72 -14.43 3.41 -36.86
N ALA A 73 -15.26 3.65 -35.84
CA ALA A 73 -14.78 3.94 -34.50
C ALA A 73 -13.70 2.92 -34.13
N PRO A 74 -12.55 3.35 -33.53
CA PRO A 74 -11.52 2.42 -33.14
C PRO A 74 -12.16 1.37 -32.24
N SER A 75 -12.18 0.12 -32.67
CA SER A 75 -12.60 -1.03 -31.87
C SER A 75 -11.73 -1.00 -30.63
N LYS A 76 -12.31 -0.72 -29.46
CA LYS A 76 -11.65 -0.93 -28.17
C LYS A 76 -11.20 -2.38 -28.18
N GLY A 77 -9.92 -2.63 -28.37
CA GLY A 77 -9.33 -3.95 -28.19
C GLY A 77 -9.73 -4.48 -26.81
N PRO A 78 -9.60 -5.78 -26.55
CA PRO A 78 -10.02 -6.36 -25.28
C PRO A 78 -9.36 -5.54 -24.15
N ILE A 79 -10.20 -4.91 -23.31
CA ILE A 79 -9.73 -4.13 -22.15
C ILE A 79 -8.95 -5.12 -21.29
N SER A 80 -7.62 -4.96 -21.25
CA SER A 80 -6.77 -5.79 -20.39
C SER A 80 -7.09 -5.43 -18.94
N ARG A 81 -7.90 -6.27 -18.30
CA ARG A 81 -8.26 -6.10 -16.89
C ARG A 81 -7.03 -6.34 -16.01
N THR A 82 -6.80 -5.43 -15.08
CA THR A 82 -5.69 -5.58 -14.14
C THR A 82 -6.09 -6.48 -12.98
N PRO A 83 -5.30 -7.53 -12.66
CA PRO A 83 -5.56 -8.40 -11.53
C PRO A 83 -5.54 -7.64 -10.20
N VAL A 84 -6.56 -7.84 -9.37
CA VAL A 84 -6.71 -7.24 -8.05
C VAL A 84 -7.09 -8.31 -7.03
N LEU A 85 -6.41 -8.33 -5.89
CA LEU A 85 -6.75 -9.15 -4.75
C LEU A 85 -7.38 -8.30 -3.65
N GLU A 86 -8.59 -8.61 -3.25
CA GLU A 86 -9.20 -8.12 -2.02
C GLU A 86 -8.84 -9.06 -0.86
N ILE A 87 -8.20 -8.51 0.19
CA ILE A 87 -7.87 -9.27 1.40
C ILE A 87 -8.91 -9.00 2.49
N GLY A 88 -9.59 -10.07 2.93
CA GLY A 88 -10.59 -10.00 3.98
C GLY A 88 -11.83 -9.21 3.58
N PRO A 89 -12.57 -9.62 2.52
CA PRO A 89 -13.77 -8.92 2.06
C PRO A 89 -14.88 -8.85 3.12
N GLY A 90 -14.89 -9.77 4.09
CA GLY A 90 -15.90 -9.83 5.15
C GLY A 90 -17.31 -9.92 4.58
N MET A 91 -18.14 -8.92 4.83
CA MET A 91 -19.51 -8.84 4.29
C MET A 91 -19.58 -8.16 2.90
N GLY A 92 -18.47 -7.97 2.21
CA GLY A 92 -18.43 -7.49 0.82
C GLY A 92 -18.64 -5.99 0.64
N VAL A 93 -18.34 -5.18 1.66
CA VAL A 93 -18.56 -3.74 1.61
C VAL A 93 -17.66 -3.03 0.58
N LEU A 94 -16.42 -3.50 0.38
CA LEU A 94 -15.59 -3.05 -0.74
C LEU A 94 -15.92 -3.82 -2.02
N THR A 95 -16.14 -5.14 -1.90
CA THR A 95 -16.44 -6.07 -3.00
C THR A 95 -17.55 -5.54 -3.92
N GLN A 96 -18.64 -4.98 -3.35
CA GLN A 96 -19.77 -4.45 -4.13
C GLN A 96 -19.36 -3.35 -5.12
N TYR A 97 -18.40 -2.51 -4.77
CA TYR A 97 -17.87 -1.45 -5.63
C TYR A 97 -16.77 -1.97 -6.57
N LEU A 98 -15.95 -2.91 -6.09
CA LEU A 98 -14.93 -3.55 -6.91
C LEU A 98 -15.53 -4.36 -8.07
N LEU A 99 -16.66 -5.03 -7.85
CA LEU A 99 -17.38 -5.77 -8.89
C LEU A 99 -17.98 -4.84 -9.98
N GLN A 100 -18.15 -3.55 -9.71
CA GLN A 100 -18.63 -2.56 -10.68
C GLN A 100 -17.53 -1.98 -11.57
N ARG A 101 -16.26 -2.28 -11.27
CA ARG A 101 -15.11 -1.81 -12.05
C ARG A 101 -14.81 -2.77 -13.20
N ASP A 102 -14.89 -2.25 -14.43
CA ASP A 102 -14.63 -3.01 -15.65
C ASP A 102 -13.13 -3.14 -15.98
N ASP A 103 -12.28 -2.31 -15.35
CA ASP A 103 -10.83 -2.24 -15.56
C ASP A 103 -10.04 -3.26 -14.73
N ILE A 104 -10.70 -4.01 -13.82
CA ILE A 104 -10.04 -4.97 -12.94
C ILE A 104 -10.55 -6.40 -13.14
N ASP A 105 -9.66 -7.37 -12.85
CA ASP A 105 -10.01 -8.78 -12.64
C ASP A 105 -9.89 -9.08 -11.14
N LEU A 106 -11.04 -9.07 -10.45
CA LEU A 106 -11.11 -9.21 -9.00
C LEU A 106 -11.02 -10.67 -8.59
N LYS A 107 -10.12 -10.95 -7.63
CA LYS A 107 -10.17 -12.13 -6.75
C LYS A 107 -10.19 -11.67 -5.30
N ALA A 108 -10.71 -12.50 -4.40
CA ALA A 108 -10.70 -12.21 -2.97
C ALA A 108 -10.26 -13.42 -2.16
N VAL A 109 -9.66 -13.17 -1.01
CA VAL A 109 -9.28 -14.20 -0.04
C VAL A 109 -9.91 -13.91 1.31
N GLU A 110 -10.66 -14.87 1.85
CA GLU A 110 -11.35 -14.77 3.15
C GLU A 110 -11.08 -16.04 3.96
N LEU A 111 -10.77 -15.85 5.24
CA LEU A 111 -10.52 -16.96 6.16
C LEU A 111 -11.81 -17.49 6.79
N ASP A 112 -12.75 -16.59 7.08
CA ASP A 112 -13.98 -16.91 7.81
C ASP A 112 -15.03 -17.53 6.90
N GLY A 113 -15.39 -18.80 7.17
CA GLY A 113 -16.37 -19.55 6.37
C GLY A 113 -17.77 -18.89 6.33
N GLU A 114 -18.24 -18.28 7.44
CA GLU A 114 -19.53 -17.59 7.46
C GLU A 114 -19.54 -16.38 6.52
N SER A 115 -18.39 -15.65 6.47
CA SER A 115 -18.22 -14.55 5.52
C SER A 115 -18.16 -15.04 4.08
N VAL A 116 -17.52 -16.20 3.83
CA VAL A 116 -17.46 -16.83 2.51
C VAL A 116 -18.87 -17.21 2.03
N ASP A 117 -19.66 -17.89 2.87
CA ASP A 117 -21.03 -18.29 2.54
C ASP A 117 -21.93 -17.06 2.26
N TYR A 118 -21.77 -16.02 3.07
CA TYR A 118 -22.47 -14.75 2.88
C TYR A 118 -22.12 -14.11 1.53
N LEU A 119 -20.83 -14.03 1.20
CA LEU A 119 -20.35 -13.43 -0.05
C LEU A 119 -20.86 -14.18 -1.27
N LEU A 120 -20.79 -15.51 -1.27
CA LEU A 120 -21.28 -16.33 -2.40
C LEU A 120 -22.80 -16.23 -2.58
N THR A 121 -23.54 -16.01 -1.47
CA THR A 121 -25.00 -15.85 -1.51
C THR A 121 -25.41 -14.48 -2.03
N HIS A 122 -24.74 -13.41 -1.58
CA HIS A 122 -25.16 -12.02 -1.86
C HIS A 122 -24.43 -11.39 -3.06
N PHE A 123 -23.30 -11.94 -3.46
CA PHE A 123 -22.49 -11.47 -4.59
C PHE A 123 -22.22 -12.61 -5.58
N PRO A 124 -23.16 -12.95 -6.47
CA PRO A 124 -22.97 -14.03 -7.46
C PRO A 124 -21.73 -13.84 -8.35
N GLY A 125 -21.30 -12.59 -8.57
CA GLY A 125 -20.07 -12.25 -9.30
C GLY A 125 -18.79 -12.75 -8.65
N MET A 126 -18.83 -13.18 -7.37
CA MET A 126 -17.68 -13.74 -6.66
C MET A 126 -17.52 -15.26 -6.87
N GLN A 127 -18.47 -15.93 -7.50
CA GLN A 127 -18.35 -17.35 -7.83
C GLN A 127 -17.09 -17.62 -8.66
N GLY A 128 -16.22 -18.53 -8.19
CA GLY A 128 -14.93 -18.84 -8.82
C GLY A 128 -13.82 -17.79 -8.62
N ARG A 129 -14.11 -16.70 -7.92
CA ARG A 129 -13.15 -15.60 -7.63
C ARG A 129 -12.79 -15.48 -6.15
N LEU A 130 -13.56 -16.13 -5.27
CA LEU A 130 -13.37 -16.13 -3.84
C LEU A 130 -12.60 -17.38 -3.40
N LEU A 131 -11.51 -17.16 -2.65
CA LEU A 131 -10.68 -18.22 -2.07
C LEU A 131 -10.92 -18.24 -0.56
N GLN A 132 -11.39 -19.39 -0.04
CA GLN A 132 -11.43 -19.60 1.40
C GLN A 132 -10.06 -20.08 1.87
N ALA A 133 -9.24 -19.16 2.39
CA ALA A 133 -7.87 -19.44 2.81
C ALA A 133 -7.31 -18.41 3.79
N ASP A 134 -6.26 -18.80 4.50
CA ASP A 134 -5.42 -17.85 5.24
C ASP A 134 -4.47 -17.16 4.25
N TYR A 135 -4.65 -15.85 4.05
CA TYR A 135 -3.77 -15.06 3.18
C TYR A 135 -2.28 -15.23 3.53
N LEU A 136 -1.95 -15.27 4.82
CA LEU A 136 -0.54 -15.36 5.25
C LEU A 136 0.14 -16.67 4.82
N ARG A 137 -0.63 -17.73 4.59
CA ARG A 137 -0.15 -19.06 4.18
C ARG A 137 -0.35 -19.36 2.69
N LEU A 138 -1.17 -18.53 2.00
CA LEU A 138 -1.52 -18.74 0.61
C LEU A 138 -0.32 -18.46 -0.31
N ASP A 139 -0.03 -19.39 -1.21
CA ASP A 139 0.96 -19.21 -2.28
C ASP A 139 0.36 -18.36 -3.41
N MET A 140 0.79 -17.10 -3.51
CA MET A 140 0.25 -16.15 -4.49
C MET A 140 0.64 -16.48 -5.94
N HIS A 141 1.67 -17.30 -6.17
CA HIS A 141 2.00 -17.79 -7.52
C HIS A 141 0.94 -18.76 -8.07
N LYS A 142 0.21 -19.44 -7.18
CA LYS A 142 -0.94 -20.29 -7.58
C LYS A 142 -2.22 -19.49 -7.86
N VAL A 143 -2.29 -18.24 -7.37
CA VAL A 143 -3.48 -17.38 -7.55
C VAL A 143 -3.34 -16.49 -8.78
N PHE A 144 -2.17 -15.90 -8.97
CA PHE A 144 -1.86 -15.00 -10.08
C PHE A 144 -0.57 -15.41 -10.78
N ALA A 145 -0.61 -15.51 -12.10
CA ALA A 145 0.59 -15.82 -12.90
C ALA A 145 1.56 -14.63 -13.01
N GLY A 146 1.06 -13.40 -12.92
CA GLY A 146 1.81 -12.15 -13.07
C GLY A 146 1.61 -11.19 -11.90
N SER A 147 1.76 -9.91 -12.20
CA SER A 147 1.55 -8.82 -11.23
C SER A 147 0.07 -8.69 -10.85
N TYR A 148 -0.18 -8.28 -9.62
CA TYR A 148 -1.52 -8.04 -9.09
C TYR A 148 -1.49 -6.91 -8.06
N ARG A 149 -2.56 -6.16 -7.95
CA ARG A 149 -2.74 -5.11 -6.94
C ARG A 149 -3.46 -5.66 -5.73
N ILE A 150 -3.30 -5.02 -4.59
CA ILE A 150 -3.94 -5.43 -3.35
C ILE A 150 -4.85 -4.31 -2.84
N ILE A 151 -6.05 -4.69 -2.39
CA ILE A 151 -6.96 -3.79 -1.68
C ILE A 151 -7.56 -4.51 -0.48
N GLY A 152 -7.93 -3.78 0.59
CA GLY A 152 -8.68 -4.37 1.68
C GLY A 152 -8.78 -3.51 2.94
N ASN A 153 -9.73 -3.91 3.80
CA ASN A 153 -9.78 -3.48 5.19
C ASN A 153 -9.03 -4.53 6.03
N PHE A 154 -7.73 -4.30 6.26
CA PHE A 154 -6.88 -5.33 6.87
C PHE A 154 -7.23 -5.55 8.35
N PRO A 155 -7.35 -6.80 8.81
CA PRO A 155 -7.50 -7.11 10.22
C PRO A 155 -6.36 -6.51 11.05
N TYR A 156 -6.69 -5.78 12.11
CA TYR A 156 -5.70 -5.00 12.86
C TYR A 156 -4.59 -5.85 13.50
N ASN A 157 -4.95 -7.04 13.96
CA ASN A 157 -4.04 -7.96 14.65
C ASN A 157 -2.96 -8.58 13.74
N ILE A 158 -3.19 -8.60 12.43
CA ILE A 158 -2.24 -9.20 11.46
C ILE A 158 -1.76 -8.22 10.38
N SER A 159 -2.15 -6.95 10.43
CA SER A 159 -1.79 -5.96 9.41
C SER A 159 -0.29 -5.89 9.14
N SER A 160 0.54 -5.93 10.19
CA SER A 160 2.00 -5.96 10.04
C SER A 160 2.50 -7.23 9.31
N GLN A 161 1.89 -8.39 9.57
CA GLN A 161 2.26 -9.64 8.91
C GLN A 161 1.87 -9.60 7.42
N ILE A 162 0.72 -8.99 7.09
CA ILE A 162 0.29 -8.76 5.71
C ILE A 162 1.34 -7.92 4.96
N PHE A 163 1.84 -6.83 5.55
CA PHE A 163 2.89 -6.02 4.93
C PHE A 163 4.20 -6.77 4.75
N PHE A 164 4.61 -7.63 5.69
CA PHE A 164 5.79 -8.46 5.48
C PHE A 164 5.61 -9.43 4.31
N LYS A 165 4.44 -10.03 4.16
CA LYS A 165 4.14 -10.89 3.01
C LYS A 165 4.11 -10.12 1.70
N ILE A 166 3.57 -8.89 1.68
CA ILE A 166 3.62 -8.00 0.51
C ILE A 166 5.06 -7.70 0.12
N LEU A 167 5.94 -7.43 1.10
CA LEU A 167 7.37 -7.21 0.85
C LEU A 167 8.08 -8.44 0.29
N ASP A 168 7.63 -9.64 0.60
CA ASP A 168 8.20 -10.88 0.04
C ASP A 168 7.78 -11.06 -1.44
N ASP A 169 6.66 -10.48 -1.87
CA ASP A 169 6.16 -10.50 -3.25
C ASP A 169 6.17 -9.11 -3.94
N LYS A 170 7.00 -8.19 -3.45
CA LYS A 170 7.05 -6.77 -3.84
C LYS A 170 7.19 -6.51 -5.34
N ASP A 171 7.88 -7.40 -6.03
CA ASP A 171 8.16 -7.26 -7.48
C ASP A 171 6.93 -7.57 -8.34
N ARG A 172 5.91 -8.19 -7.75
CA ARG A 172 4.63 -8.51 -8.38
C ARG A 172 3.48 -7.62 -7.90
N VAL A 173 3.70 -6.85 -6.81
CA VAL A 173 2.66 -6.02 -6.20
C VAL A 173 2.95 -4.53 -6.47
N PRO A 174 2.47 -3.96 -7.58
CA PRO A 174 2.75 -2.57 -7.94
C PRO A 174 1.96 -1.55 -7.11
N GLU A 175 0.82 -1.93 -6.53
CA GLU A 175 -0.01 -1.03 -5.75
C GLU A 175 -0.74 -1.76 -4.63
N VAL A 176 -0.81 -1.13 -3.47
CA VAL A 176 -1.61 -1.56 -2.32
C VAL A 176 -2.45 -0.39 -1.82
N VAL A 177 -3.76 -0.58 -1.71
CA VAL A 177 -4.67 0.36 -1.05
C VAL A 177 -5.27 -0.35 0.15
N CYS A 178 -5.01 0.12 1.36
CA CYS A 178 -5.52 -0.56 2.53
C CYS A 178 -5.97 0.40 3.63
N MET A 179 -6.97 -0.06 4.39
CA MET A 179 -7.38 0.56 5.63
C MET A 179 -6.81 -0.25 6.80
N ILE A 180 -6.15 0.43 7.73
CA ILE A 180 -5.50 -0.13 8.92
C ILE A 180 -5.70 0.80 10.11
N GLN A 181 -5.23 0.40 11.30
CA GLN A 181 -5.20 1.32 12.44
C GLN A 181 -4.40 2.59 12.12
N LYS A 182 -4.92 3.74 12.49
CA LYS A 182 -4.30 5.06 12.22
C LYS A 182 -2.86 5.14 12.70
N GLU A 183 -2.56 4.65 13.89
CA GLU A 183 -1.19 4.65 14.43
C GLU A 183 -0.22 3.85 13.56
N VAL A 184 -0.69 2.71 12.98
CA VAL A 184 0.13 1.89 12.07
C VAL A 184 0.34 2.61 10.74
N ALA A 185 -0.71 3.26 10.21
CA ALA A 185 -0.64 4.05 8.98
C ALA A 185 0.33 5.23 9.12
N GLU A 186 0.21 5.99 10.21
CA GLU A 186 1.13 7.09 10.53
C GLU A 186 2.56 6.59 10.65
N ARG A 187 2.78 5.45 11.32
CA ARG A 187 4.11 4.84 11.44
C ARG A 187 4.71 4.48 10.09
N ILE A 188 3.93 3.88 9.20
CA ILE A 188 4.39 3.47 7.86
C ILE A 188 4.75 4.68 7.01
N ALA A 189 3.95 5.76 7.08
CA ALA A 189 4.16 6.99 6.31
C ALA A 189 5.19 7.95 6.92
N GLU A 190 5.63 7.72 8.16
CA GLU A 190 6.47 8.65 8.92
C GLU A 190 7.89 8.76 8.34
N LYS A 191 8.49 9.93 8.51
CA LYS A 191 9.87 10.22 8.10
C LYS A 191 10.88 9.89 9.21
N PRO A 192 12.16 9.65 8.86
CA PRO A 192 13.22 9.49 9.86
C PRO A 192 13.29 10.66 10.85
N GLY A 193 13.67 10.38 12.09
CA GLY A 193 13.88 11.38 13.14
C GLY A 193 12.79 11.45 14.19
N THR A 194 11.69 10.75 14.03
CA THR A 194 10.54 10.75 14.94
C THR A 194 10.44 9.48 15.78
N LYS A 195 9.68 9.54 16.90
CA LYS A 195 9.38 8.36 17.70
C LYS A 195 8.41 7.38 17.01
N THR A 196 7.67 7.81 16.02
CA THR A 196 6.70 6.98 15.30
C THR A 196 7.37 6.13 14.22
N TYR A 197 8.45 6.65 13.61
CA TYR A 197 9.24 5.92 12.61
C TYR A 197 9.76 4.58 13.12
N GLY A 198 9.65 3.51 12.31
CA GLY A 198 9.97 2.17 12.77
C GLY A 198 10.32 1.18 11.65
N ILE A 199 10.34 -0.12 11.99
CA ILE A 199 10.73 -1.19 11.07
C ILE A 199 9.93 -1.14 9.76
N LEU A 200 8.59 -1.07 9.83
CA LEU A 200 7.73 -1.03 8.65
C LEU A 200 7.93 0.24 7.83
N SER A 201 8.25 1.39 8.47
CA SER A 201 8.58 2.62 7.75
C SER A 201 9.79 2.39 6.83
N VAL A 202 10.90 1.89 7.37
CA VAL A 202 12.13 1.62 6.59
C VAL A 202 11.89 0.59 5.50
N LEU A 203 11.33 -0.57 5.87
CA LEU A 203 11.22 -1.70 4.95
C LEU A 203 10.24 -1.44 3.80
N LEU A 204 9.11 -0.76 4.06
CA LEU A 204 8.15 -0.41 3.01
C LEU A 204 8.64 0.75 2.15
N GLN A 205 9.18 1.82 2.76
CA GLN A 205 9.70 2.98 2.02
C GLN A 205 10.92 2.64 1.17
N ALA A 206 11.64 1.55 1.46
CA ALA A 206 12.68 1.04 0.58
C ALA A 206 12.16 0.67 -0.81
N TRP A 207 10.88 0.29 -0.93
CA TRP A 207 10.31 -0.26 -2.16
C TRP A 207 9.04 0.45 -2.64
N TYR A 208 8.40 1.24 -1.79
CA TYR A 208 7.13 1.89 -2.09
C TYR A 208 7.15 3.36 -1.71
N ASP A 209 6.50 4.18 -2.52
CA ASP A 209 6.07 5.51 -2.14
C ASP A 209 4.79 5.37 -1.32
N ILE A 210 4.75 6.00 -0.15
CA ILE A 210 3.65 5.88 0.81
C ILE A 210 2.83 7.16 0.80
N GLU A 211 1.53 7.03 0.57
CA GLU A 211 0.57 8.13 0.65
C GLU A 211 -0.42 7.86 1.79
N TYR A 212 -0.51 8.79 2.75
CA TYR A 212 -1.57 8.79 3.76
C TYR A 212 -2.79 9.48 3.15
N CYS A 213 -3.82 8.70 2.78
CA CYS A 213 -4.95 9.22 2.01
C CYS A 213 -5.98 9.95 2.89
N PHE A 214 -6.47 9.29 3.95
CA PHE A 214 -7.43 9.89 4.88
C PHE A 214 -7.64 9.04 6.15
N THR A 215 -8.16 9.71 7.19
CA THR A 215 -8.55 9.09 8.46
C THR A 215 -10.02 8.65 8.41
N VAL A 216 -10.32 7.54 9.10
CA VAL A 216 -11.67 6.98 9.25
C VAL A 216 -12.00 6.83 10.74
N GLY A 217 -13.12 7.41 11.16
CA GLY A 217 -13.59 7.34 12.54
C GLY A 217 -14.20 5.99 12.91
N PRO A 218 -14.24 5.64 14.22
CA PRO A 218 -14.82 4.37 14.70
C PRO A 218 -16.28 4.16 14.30
N GLY A 219 -17.05 5.24 14.14
CA GLY A 219 -18.47 5.19 13.76
C GLY A 219 -18.75 4.60 12.36
N ALA A 220 -17.70 4.44 11.53
CA ALA A 220 -17.83 3.80 10.23
C ALA A 220 -17.89 2.25 10.31
N PHE A 221 -17.82 1.66 11.50
CA PHE A 221 -17.69 0.21 11.70
C PHE A 221 -18.76 -0.36 12.64
N ALA A 222 -19.06 -1.63 12.44
CA ALA A 222 -19.88 -2.43 13.36
C ALA A 222 -19.17 -3.78 13.65
N PRO A 223 -18.80 -4.07 14.92
CA PRO A 223 -18.78 -3.16 16.07
C PRO A 223 -17.69 -2.08 15.89
N PRO A 224 -17.88 -0.89 16.49
CA PRO A 224 -16.90 0.18 16.40
C PRO A 224 -15.58 -0.22 17.10
N PRO A 225 -14.40 0.00 16.47
CA PRO A 225 -13.11 -0.17 17.12
C PRO A 225 -12.87 0.92 18.19
N LYS A 226 -11.96 0.66 19.11
CA LYS A 226 -11.55 1.65 20.14
C LYS A 226 -10.61 2.73 19.59
N VAL A 227 -10.10 2.56 18.39
CA VAL A 227 -9.11 3.42 17.74
C VAL A 227 -9.60 3.89 16.37
N GLN A 228 -9.05 4.98 15.87
CA GLN A 228 -9.29 5.43 14.52
C GLN A 228 -8.55 4.52 13.52
N SER A 229 -9.06 4.47 12.31
CA SER A 229 -8.43 3.85 11.15
C SER A 229 -7.89 4.92 10.21
N ALA A 230 -7.05 4.51 9.29
CA ALA A 230 -6.63 5.34 8.18
C ALA A 230 -6.45 4.49 6.91
N VAL A 231 -6.67 5.14 5.79
CA VAL A 231 -6.41 4.56 4.46
C VAL A 231 -5.06 5.08 3.98
N ILE A 232 -4.22 4.16 3.57
CA ILE A 232 -2.93 4.45 2.92
C ILE A 232 -2.88 3.78 1.55
N ARG A 233 -2.12 4.40 0.65
CA ARG A 233 -1.75 3.83 -0.63
C ARG A 233 -0.24 3.66 -0.69
N LEU A 234 0.19 2.49 -1.10
CA LEU A 234 1.57 2.17 -1.40
C LEU A 234 1.68 1.99 -2.91
N THR A 235 2.58 2.71 -3.54
CA THR A 235 2.88 2.58 -4.97
C THR A 235 4.32 2.12 -5.13
N ARG A 236 4.57 1.05 -5.88
CA ARG A 236 5.92 0.56 -6.14
C ARG A 236 6.78 1.69 -6.71
N ASN A 237 7.90 1.98 -6.07
CA ASN A 237 8.83 3.01 -6.54
C ASN A 237 9.76 2.46 -7.63
N SER A 238 10.65 3.30 -8.16
CA SER A 238 11.56 2.94 -9.24
C SER A 238 12.75 2.07 -8.83
N ARG A 239 12.90 1.77 -7.54
CA ARG A 239 14.03 0.96 -7.04
C ARG A 239 13.86 -0.50 -7.44
N THR A 240 14.80 -1.03 -8.19
CA THR A 240 14.85 -2.43 -8.61
C THR A 240 15.69 -3.28 -7.67
N GLU A 241 16.69 -2.69 -7.00
CA GLU A 241 17.58 -3.35 -6.06
C GLU A 241 18.05 -2.40 -4.95
N LEU A 242 18.47 -2.93 -3.81
CA LEU A 242 19.05 -2.13 -2.72
C LEU A 242 20.55 -1.85 -2.93
N GLY A 243 21.20 -2.62 -3.79
CA GLY A 243 22.66 -2.62 -3.92
C GLY A 243 23.38 -3.16 -2.67
N CYS A 244 22.69 -3.92 -1.84
CA CYS A 244 23.20 -4.71 -0.72
C CYS A 244 22.35 -5.97 -0.54
N ASP A 245 22.79 -6.93 0.28
CA ASP A 245 21.99 -8.13 0.57
C ASP A 245 20.68 -7.77 1.28
N GLU A 246 19.54 -8.11 0.66
CA GLU A 246 18.21 -7.78 1.20
C GLU A 246 17.89 -8.50 2.52
N LYS A 247 18.40 -9.72 2.72
CA LYS A 247 18.17 -10.47 3.96
C LYS A 247 18.93 -9.81 5.10
N LEU A 248 20.19 -9.44 4.85
CA LEU A 248 21.01 -8.71 5.82
C LEU A 248 20.41 -7.32 6.10
N PHE A 249 19.95 -6.58 5.08
CA PHE A 249 19.26 -5.31 5.28
C PHE A 249 18.05 -5.43 6.20
N ARG A 250 17.17 -6.42 5.95
CA ARG A 250 16.01 -6.69 6.82
C ARG A 250 16.45 -7.06 8.25
N GLN A 251 17.55 -7.81 8.39
CA GLN A 251 18.10 -8.21 9.68
C GLN A 251 18.68 -7.02 10.43
N VAL A 252 19.47 -6.17 9.77
CA VAL A 252 20.05 -4.95 10.34
C VAL A 252 18.95 -4.02 10.85
N VAL A 253 17.94 -3.73 10.01
CA VAL A 253 16.80 -2.89 10.37
C VAL A 253 16.06 -3.46 11.59
N LYS A 254 15.67 -4.74 11.57
CA LYS A 254 14.96 -5.38 12.69
C LYS A 254 15.80 -5.34 13.97
N THR A 255 17.09 -5.68 13.90
CA THR A 255 17.99 -5.70 15.07
C THR A 255 18.17 -4.32 15.66
N ALA A 256 18.35 -3.30 14.82
CA ALA A 256 18.48 -1.91 15.24
C ALA A 256 17.24 -1.41 16.01
N PHE A 257 16.05 -1.68 15.48
CA PHE A 257 14.78 -1.22 16.10
C PHE A 257 14.36 -2.08 17.30
N ASN A 258 14.78 -3.33 17.43
CA ASN A 258 14.49 -4.15 18.60
C ASN A 258 15.07 -3.55 19.88
N GLN A 259 16.15 -2.77 19.76
CA GLN A 259 16.75 -2.03 20.86
C GLN A 259 16.69 -0.51 20.66
N ARG A 260 15.53 -0.02 20.26
CA ARG A 260 15.27 1.34 19.81
C ARG A 260 15.87 2.47 20.68
N ARG A 261 15.94 2.27 22.00
CA ARG A 261 16.50 3.26 22.94
C ARG A 261 18.01 3.28 22.99
N LYS A 262 18.70 2.32 22.37
CA LYS A 262 20.15 2.20 22.29
C LYS A 262 20.68 2.85 21.01
N THR A 263 21.95 3.27 21.05
CA THR A 263 22.70 3.61 19.83
C THR A 263 22.91 2.34 19.00
N LEU A 264 23.16 2.50 17.69
CA LEU A 264 23.41 1.39 16.77
C LEU A 264 24.64 0.56 17.21
N ARG A 265 25.68 1.19 17.75
CA ARG A 265 26.83 0.52 18.37
C ARG A 265 26.39 -0.56 19.38
N ASN A 266 25.38 -0.28 20.16
CA ASN A 266 24.86 -1.22 21.17
C ASN A 266 23.76 -2.13 20.61
N ALA A 267 22.90 -1.63 19.74
CA ALA A 267 21.79 -2.39 19.19
C ALA A 267 22.27 -3.50 18.25
N LEU A 268 23.33 -3.26 17.48
CA LEU A 268 23.86 -4.19 16.48
C LEU A 268 24.95 -5.13 17.02
N LYS A 269 25.32 -5.06 18.30
CA LYS A 269 26.31 -5.96 18.89
C LYS A 269 26.18 -7.43 18.47
N PRO A 270 24.95 -8.03 18.41
CA PRO A 270 24.81 -9.42 17.99
C PRO A 270 25.25 -9.69 16.55
N LEU A 271 25.20 -8.69 15.66
CA LEU A 271 25.61 -8.80 14.26
C LEU A 271 27.09 -8.44 14.05
N LEU A 272 27.72 -7.76 15.01
CA LEU A 272 29.05 -7.19 14.89
C LEU A 272 30.08 -7.89 15.80
N ALA A 273 29.71 -8.95 16.54
CA ALA A 273 30.52 -9.53 17.58
C ALA A 273 31.91 -10.01 17.10
N GLU A 274 31.98 -10.58 15.91
CA GLU A 274 33.18 -11.19 15.33
C GLU A 274 33.96 -10.26 14.39
N ARG A 275 33.50 -9.01 14.21
CA ARG A 275 34.12 -8.06 13.25
C ARG A 275 35.23 -7.27 13.92
N PRO A 276 36.46 -7.23 13.33
CA PRO A 276 37.57 -6.44 13.86
C PRO A 276 37.39 -4.95 13.64
N ASP A 277 36.70 -4.55 12.53
CA ASP A 277 36.46 -3.17 12.07
C ASP A 277 35.11 -2.59 12.57
N LYS A 278 34.47 -3.24 13.54
CA LYS A 278 33.12 -2.88 14.01
C LYS A 278 33.00 -1.43 14.48
N ASP A 279 34.09 -0.82 14.97
CA ASP A 279 34.08 0.55 15.50
C ASP A 279 34.23 1.62 14.39
N GLU A 280 34.59 1.22 13.18
CA GLU A 280 34.75 2.12 12.00
C GLU A 280 33.46 2.22 11.17
N LEU A 281 32.43 1.43 11.50
CA LEU A 281 31.16 1.42 10.75
C LEU A 281 30.42 2.78 10.87
N PRO A 282 29.69 3.21 9.82
CA PRO A 282 28.98 4.46 9.85
C PRO A 282 27.78 4.44 10.81
N PHE A 283 27.39 5.60 11.31
CA PHE A 283 26.17 5.87 12.08
C PHE A 283 26.09 5.20 13.48
N LEU A 284 27.14 4.59 13.97
CA LEU A 284 27.10 3.78 15.21
C LEU A 284 26.63 4.56 16.45
N ASP A 285 26.86 5.85 16.53
CA ASP A 285 26.47 6.67 17.67
C ASP A 285 25.05 7.24 17.56
N LEU A 286 24.38 6.99 16.42
CA LEU A 286 22.97 7.34 16.21
C LEU A 286 22.04 6.22 16.73
N ARG A 287 20.76 6.55 16.91
CA ARG A 287 19.68 5.59 17.15
C ARG A 287 19.02 5.21 15.83
N ALA A 288 18.39 4.02 15.78
CA ALA A 288 17.73 3.49 14.59
C ALA A 288 16.73 4.46 13.95
N GLU A 289 15.95 5.20 14.76
CA GLU A 289 14.97 6.15 14.26
C GLU A 289 15.56 7.36 13.53
N ARG A 290 16.85 7.60 13.63
CA ARG A 290 17.54 8.71 12.96
C ARG A 290 17.96 8.38 11.53
N LEU A 291 17.99 7.10 11.17
CA LEU A 291 18.42 6.60 9.87
C LEU A 291 17.26 6.49 8.89
N GLY A 292 17.47 7.04 7.69
CA GLY A 292 16.61 6.80 6.54
C GLY A 292 16.94 5.48 5.84
N VAL A 293 16.22 5.20 4.75
CA VAL A 293 16.44 3.98 3.93
C VAL A 293 17.87 3.93 3.40
N GLU A 294 18.39 5.03 2.86
CA GLU A 294 19.73 5.10 2.28
C GLU A 294 20.82 4.88 3.33
N ASP A 295 20.63 5.42 4.54
CA ASP A 295 21.56 5.23 5.64
C ASP A 295 21.61 3.75 6.07
N PHE A 296 20.44 3.08 6.13
CA PHE A 296 20.40 1.64 6.42
C PHE A 296 21.02 0.80 5.31
N ILE A 297 20.88 1.20 4.04
CA ILE A 297 21.54 0.55 2.91
C ILE A 297 23.07 0.71 3.04
N ALA A 298 23.55 1.93 3.30
CA ALA A 298 24.98 2.20 3.47
C ALA A 298 25.56 1.41 4.67
N LEU A 299 24.85 1.39 5.80
CA LEU A 299 25.22 0.61 6.97
C LEU A 299 25.27 -0.89 6.67
N THR A 300 24.29 -1.41 5.93
CA THR A 300 24.24 -2.82 5.54
C THR A 300 25.40 -3.20 4.64
N ARG A 301 25.74 -2.35 3.65
CA ARG A 301 26.93 -2.56 2.80
C ARG A 301 28.22 -2.60 3.60
N ALA A 302 28.35 -1.72 4.60
CA ALA A 302 29.51 -1.68 5.45
C ALA A 302 29.60 -2.90 6.39
N ILE A 303 28.46 -3.56 6.70
CA ILE A 303 28.39 -4.77 7.50
C ILE A 303 28.61 -6.04 6.61
N SER A 304 28.33 -6.01 5.32
CA SER A 304 28.55 -7.15 4.41
C SER A 304 30.03 -7.43 4.25
#